data_950d53b91a0c75a29db4933a4d6bec10
#
_entry.id   950d53b91a0c75a29db4933a4d6bec10
#
_cell.length_a   1.000
_cell.length_b   1.000
_cell.length_c   1.000
_cell.angle_alpha   90.00
_cell.angle_beta   90.00
_cell.angle_gamma   90.00
#
_symmetry.space_group_name_H-M   'P 1'
#
loop_
_entity.id
_entity.type
_entity.pdbx_description
1 polymer ?
#
loop_
_entity_poly.entity_id
_entity_poly.type
_entity_poly.pdbx_seq_one_letter_code
_entity_poly.pdbx_strand_id
1 'polypeptide(L)'
;MYNINRRKFLGFFGCTCGSLILPSCSTVPITERKQLSIIPEARINRQAEAAYENFRSKNKIINSGSQLKEIKKIGKKMEVAVSSFFIRQGKEDPTRNFGWDYILVDNDKMVNA
;
A
#
# COMPACT_ATOMS: atom_id res chain seq x y z
N MET A 1 -14.42 43.14 -32.53
CA MET A 1 -14.91 41.76 -32.62
C MET A 1 -13.77 40.83 -33.00
N TYR A 2 -13.21 40.09 -32.06
CA TYR A 2 -12.10 39.17 -32.33
C TYR A 2 -12.65 37.87 -32.92
N ASN A 3 -12.39 37.61 -34.20
CA ASN A 3 -12.69 36.34 -34.84
C ASN A 3 -11.68 35.30 -34.36
N ILE A 4 -12.06 34.54 -33.33
CA ILE A 4 -11.30 33.37 -32.91
C ILE A 4 -11.60 32.24 -33.88
N ASN A 5 -10.67 31.99 -34.81
CA ASN A 5 -10.76 30.90 -35.76
C ASN A 5 -10.72 29.56 -35.01
N ARG A 6 -11.62 28.61 -35.33
CA ARG A 6 -11.74 27.26 -34.74
C ARG A 6 -10.38 26.53 -34.64
N ARG A 7 -9.45 26.78 -35.57
CA ARG A 7 -8.10 26.24 -35.55
C ARG A 7 -7.22 26.79 -34.42
N LYS A 8 -7.39 28.07 -34.06
CA LYS A 8 -6.64 28.68 -32.93
C LYS A 8 -7.21 28.24 -31.58
N PHE A 9 -8.52 27.99 -31.50
CA PHE A 9 -9.15 27.50 -30.27
C PHE A 9 -8.71 26.07 -29.94
N LEU A 10 -8.60 25.18 -30.95
CA LEU A 10 -8.09 23.81 -30.77
C LEU A 10 -6.59 23.78 -30.40
N GLY A 11 -5.80 24.73 -30.91
CA GLY A 11 -4.37 24.84 -30.56
C GLY A 11 -4.14 25.31 -29.13
N PHE A 12 -5.02 26.15 -28.58
CA PHE A 12 -4.88 26.66 -27.21
C PHE A 12 -5.33 25.64 -26.15
N PHE A 13 -6.33 24.82 -26.44
CA PHE A 13 -6.79 23.75 -25.56
C PHE A 13 -5.94 22.47 -25.63
N GLY A 14 -5.29 22.23 -26.78
CA GLY A 14 -4.45 21.04 -26.98
C GLY A 14 -3.14 21.03 -26.20
N CYS A 15 -2.57 22.19 -25.89
CA CYS A 15 -1.30 22.28 -25.16
C CYS A 15 -1.45 22.29 -23.62
N THR A 16 -2.60 22.66 -23.07
CA THR A 16 -2.75 22.84 -21.63
C THR A 16 -3.29 21.58 -20.93
N CYS A 17 -3.97 20.67 -21.64
CA CYS A 17 -4.49 19.44 -21.05
C CYS A 17 -3.53 18.24 -21.11
N GLY A 18 -2.45 18.31 -21.89
CA GLY A 18 -1.50 17.20 -22.03
C GLY A 18 -0.52 17.01 -20.87
N SER A 19 -0.38 18.03 -20.00
CA SER A 19 0.63 18.00 -18.94
C SER A 19 0.11 17.54 -17.57
N LEU A 20 -1.19 17.33 -17.41
CA LEU A 20 -1.81 17.06 -16.10
C LEU A 20 -2.21 15.59 -15.87
N ILE A 21 -2.06 14.72 -16.87
CA ILE A 21 -2.39 13.30 -16.73
C ILE A 21 -1.18 12.47 -17.15
N LEU A 22 -0.10 12.57 -16.40
CA LEU A 22 0.94 11.53 -16.43
C LEU A 22 0.46 10.43 -15.49
N PRO A 23 -0.02 9.29 -16.02
CA PRO A 23 -0.28 8.14 -15.15
C PRO A 23 1.04 7.76 -14.49
N SER A 24 1.08 7.84 -13.16
CA SER A 24 2.21 7.35 -12.38
C SER A 24 2.27 5.84 -12.53
N CYS A 25 3.14 5.37 -13.42
CA CYS A 25 3.44 3.95 -13.53
C CYS A 25 4.37 3.57 -12.39
N SER A 26 3.88 2.78 -11.44
CA SER A 26 4.70 2.16 -10.41
C SER A 26 5.19 0.79 -10.88
N THR A 27 6.42 0.43 -10.50
CA THR A 27 7.00 -0.88 -10.80
C THR A 27 6.89 -1.76 -9.56
N VAL A 28 6.34 -2.96 -9.72
CA VAL A 28 6.25 -3.94 -8.62
C VAL A 28 7.66 -4.47 -8.32
N PRO A 29 8.14 -4.39 -7.06
CA PRO A 29 9.55 -4.65 -6.72
C PRO A 29 10.06 -6.05 -7.04
N ILE A 30 9.20 -7.07 -7.00
CA ILE A 30 9.60 -8.47 -7.19
C ILE A 30 9.43 -8.91 -8.64
N THR A 31 8.29 -8.58 -9.26
CA THR A 31 7.94 -9.05 -10.61
C THR A 31 8.38 -8.09 -11.71
N GLU A 32 8.86 -6.89 -11.36
CA GLU A 32 9.28 -5.82 -12.28
C GLU A 32 8.19 -5.39 -13.29
N ARG A 33 6.96 -5.77 -13.04
CA ARG A 33 5.82 -5.37 -13.88
C ARG A 33 5.49 -3.92 -13.64
N LYS A 34 5.33 -3.19 -14.72
CA LYS A 34 4.78 -1.83 -14.68
C LYS A 34 3.27 -1.92 -14.52
N GLN A 35 2.76 -1.27 -13.50
CA GLN A 35 1.31 -1.15 -13.29
C GLN A 35 0.91 0.32 -13.15
N LEU A 36 -0.29 0.63 -13.59
CA LEU A 36 -0.88 1.95 -13.45
C LEU A 36 -1.33 2.12 -11.99
N SER A 37 -0.68 3.00 -11.24
CA SER A 37 -1.07 3.35 -9.88
C SER A 37 -1.96 4.59 -9.92
N ILE A 38 -3.28 4.38 -9.88
CA ILE A 38 -4.26 5.46 -9.92
C ILE A 38 -4.55 6.01 -8.52
N ILE A 39 -4.40 5.15 -7.49
CA ILE A 39 -4.69 5.51 -6.10
C ILE A 39 -3.37 5.78 -5.37
N PRO A 40 -3.19 6.93 -4.73
CA PRO A 40 -2.01 7.21 -3.92
C PRO A 40 -1.88 6.21 -2.76
N GLU A 41 -0.68 5.69 -2.53
CA GLU A 41 -0.38 4.73 -1.45
C GLU A 41 -0.82 5.23 -0.08
N ALA A 42 -0.63 6.52 0.20
CA ALA A 42 -1.06 7.14 1.45
C ALA A 42 -2.59 7.04 1.68
N ARG A 43 -3.39 6.97 0.62
CA ARG A 43 -4.84 6.76 0.74
C ARG A 43 -5.16 5.31 1.05
N ILE A 44 -4.46 4.38 0.40
CA ILE A 44 -4.61 2.93 0.64
C ILE A 44 -4.21 2.62 2.08
N ASN A 45 -3.09 3.13 2.55
CA ASN A 45 -2.60 2.92 3.91
C ASN A 45 -3.59 3.43 4.96
N ARG A 46 -4.15 4.63 4.78
CA ARG A 46 -5.19 5.15 5.69
C ARG A 46 -6.45 4.31 5.71
N GLN A 47 -6.89 3.80 4.57
CA GLN A 47 -8.05 2.92 4.50
C GLN A 47 -7.77 1.57 5.17
N ALA A 48 -6.59 1.02 4.98
CA ALA A 48 -6.16 -0.22 5.62
C ALA A 48 -6.07 -0.07 7.14
N GLU A 49 -5.50 1.04 7.63
CA GLU A 49 -5.43 1.37 9.06
C GLU A 49 -6.83 1.50 9.68
N ALA A 50 -7.73 2.24 9.05
CA ALA A 50 -9.12 2.36 9.52
C ALA A 50 -9.86 1.01 9.51
N ALA A 51 -9.65 0.17 8.50
CA ALA A 51 -10.21 -1.17 8.45
C ALA A 51 -9.66 -2.07 9.56
N TYR A 52 -8.36 -1.98 9.84
CA TYR A 52 -7.70 -2.72 10.92
C TYR A 52 -8.23 -2.32 12.30
N GLU A 53 -8.35 -1.03 12.59
CA GLU A 53 -8.92 -0.54 13.84
C GLU A 53 -10.39 -0.95 14.02
N ASN A 54 -11.19 -0.90 12.96
CA ASN A 54 -12.56 -1.39 12.96
C ASN A 54 -12.63 -2.91 13.21
N PHE A 55 -11.71 -3.67 12.63
CA PHE A 55 -11.59 -5.11 12.89
C PHE A 55 -11.23 -5.39 14.35
N ARG A 56 -10.26 -4.68 14.91
CA ARG A 56 -9.87 -4.81 16.32
C ARG A 56 -11.01 -4.51 17.28
N SER A 57 -11.78 -3.46 17.00
CA SER A 57 -12.90 -3.05 17.85
C SER A 57 -14.08 -4.05 17.86
N LYS A 58 -14.25 -4.80 16.77
CA LYS A 58 -15.33 -5.78 16.60
C LYS A 58 -14.99 -7.18 17.08
N ASN A 59 -13.74 -7.48 17.33
CA ASN A 59 -13.27 -8.81 17.69
C ASN A 59 -12.63 -8.81 19.08
N LYS A 60 -12.74 -9.93 19.75
CA LYS A 60 -12.07 -10.12 21.02
C LYS A 60 -10.60 -10.42 20.78
N ILE A 61 -9.73 -9.53 21.20
CA ILE A 61 -8.29 -9.64 21.03
C ILE A 61 -7.66 -10.24 22.27
N ILE A 62 -6.82 -11.24 22.09
CA ILE A 62 -6.02 -11.83 23.15
C ILE A 62 -4.77 -10.98 23.34
N ASN A 63 -4.65 -10.35 24.53
CA ASN A 63 -3.56 -9.42 24.84
C ASN A 63 -2.38 -10.07 25.57
N SER A 64 -2.48 -11.34 25.94
CA SER A 64 -1.44 -12.07 26.66
C SER A 64 -1.49 -13.56 26.39
N GLY A 65 -0.41 -14.27 26.63
CA GLY A 65 -0.33 -15.72 26.49
C GLY A 65 0.86 -16.18 25.66
N SER A 66 1.11 -17.50 25.70
CA SER A 66 2.23 -18.12 24.97
C SER A 66 2.03 -18.05 23.46
N GLN A 67 0.81 -18.25 22.98
CA GLN A 67 0.45 -18.20 21.57
C GLN A 67 0.71 -16.82 20.95
N LEU A 68 0.31 -15.74 21.65
CA LEU A 68 0.57 -14.38 21.19
C LEU A 68 2.08 -14.09 21.12
N LYS A 69 2.84 -14.57 22.11
CA LYS A 69 4.32 -14.42 22.10
C LYS A 69 4.94 -15.15 20.91
N GLU A 70 4.43 -16.33 20.59
CA GLU A 70 4.92 -17.12 19.46
C GLU A 70 4.61 -16.43 18.13
N ILE A 71 3.37 -15.94 17.94
CA ILE A 71 2.98 -15.16 16.75
C ILE A 71 3.86 -13.92 16.58
N LYS A 72 4.09 -13.14 17.62
CA LYS A 72 4.98 -11.98 17.59
C LYS A 72 6.42 -12.35 17.24
N LYS A 73 6.91 -13.48 17.74
CA LYS A 73 8.25 -14.00 17.43
C LYS A 73 8.35 -14.41 15.95
N ILE A 74 7.34 -15.08 15.41
CA ILE A 74 7.29 -15.46 14.01
C ILE A 74 7.21 -14.22 13.13
N GLY A 75 6.30 -13.29 13.44
CA GLY A 75 6.16 -12.03 12.72
C GLY A 75 7.47 -11.24 12.65
N LYS A 76 8.18 -11.13 13.77
CA LYS A 76 9.48 -10.45 13.79
C LYS A 76 10.54 -11.12 12.91
N LYS A 77 10.53 -12.45 12.85
CA LYS A 77 11.38 -13.19 11.90
C LYS A 77 11.01 -12.90 10.44
N MET A 78 9.73 -12.76 10.15
CA MET A 78 9.24 -12.41 8.80
C MET A 78 9.69 -11.01 8.40
N GLU A 79 9.57 -10.00 9.28
CA GLU A 79 10.07 -8.65 9.02
C GLU A 79 11.57 -8.67 8.63
N VAL A 80 12.38 -9.35 9.42
CA VAL A 80 13.82 -9.47 9.17
C VAL A 80 14.11 -10.21 7.86
N ALA A 81 13.34 -11.27 7.56
CA ALA A 81 13.51 -12.03 6.34
C ALA A 81 13.19 -11.22 5.09
N VAL A 82 12.09 -10.43 5.13
CA VAL A 82 11.69 -9.54 4.03
C VAL A 82 12.76 -8.48 3.80
N SER A 83 13.17 -7.77 4.84
CA SER A 83 14.21 -6.75 4.73
C SER A 83 15.52 -7.32 4.18
N SER A 84 15.96 -8.47 4.70
CA SER A 84 17.17 -9.15 4.24
C SER A 84 17.08 -9.61 2.79
N PHE A 85 15.89 -10.00 2.32
CA PHE A 85 15.65 -10.37 0.93
C PHE A 85 15.90 -9.18 -0.01
N PHE A 86 15.31 -8.02 0.27
CA PHE A 86 15.48 -6.84 -0.57
C PHE A 86 16.92 -6.32 -0.57
N ILE A 87 17.56 -6.30 0.60
CA ILE A 87 18.98 -5.93 0.72
C ILE A 87 19.87 -6.84 -0.16
N ARG A 88 19.66 -8.15 -0.10
CA ARG A 88 20.43 -9.11 -0.93
C ARG A 88 20.19 -8.93 -2.42
N GLN A 89 19.01 -8.45 -2.82
CA GLN A 89 18.69 -8.14 -4.22
C GLN A 89 19.22 -6.76 -4.65
N GLY A 90 19.84 -6.00 -3.76
CA GLY A 90 20.26 -4.63 -4.06
C GLY A 90 19.09 -3.68 -4.31
N LYS A 91 17.90 -4.02 -3.81
CA LYS A 91 16.66 -3.23 -3.96
C LYS A 91 16.31 -2.54 -2.65
N GLU A 92 15.63 -1.40 -2.76
CA GLU A 92 15.08 -0.74 -1.59
C GLU A 92 13.94 -1.59 -0.99
N ASP A 93 13.93 -1.73 0.33
CA ASP A 93 12.90 -2.45 1.06
C ASP A 93 11.59 -1.62 1.08
N PRO A 94 10.54 -2.04 0.37
CA PRO A 94 9.27 -1.31 0.33
C PRO A 94 8.53 -1.37 1.67
N THR A 95 8.91 -2.28 2.56
CA THR A 95 8.26 -2.47 3.87
C THR A 95 8.91 -1.68 5.00
N ARG A 96 9.97 -0.90 4.69
CA ARG A 96 10.74 -0.14 5.68
C ARG A 96 9.90 0.80 6.55
N ASN A 97 8.81 1.33 5.98
CA ASN A 97 7.91 2.26 6.64
C ASN A 97 6.59 1.61 7.07
N PHE A 98 6.48 0.28 7.03
CA PHE A 98 5.27 -0.40 7.48
C PHE A 98 5.17 -0.42 9.01
N GLY A 99 4.01 -0.08 9.52
CA GLY A 99 3.66 -0.30 10.93
C GLY A 99 3.24 -1.75 11.15
N TRP A 100 4.22 -2.65 11.32
CA TRP A 100 3.94 -4.06 11.59
C TRP A 100 3.26 -4.23 12.94
N ASP A 101 2.11 -4.88 12.97
CA ASP A 101 1.41 -5.25 14.19
C ASP A 101 0.88 -6.68 14.08
N TYR A 102 0.85 -7.41 15.19
CA TYR A 102 0.46 -8.81 15.27
C TYR A 102 -0.53 -8.98 16.39
N ILE A 103 -1.73 -9.40 16.07
CA ILE A 103 -2.81 -9.64 17.00
C ILE A 103 -3.28 -11.10 16.94
N LEU A 104 -3.80 -11.59 18.04
CA LEU A 104 -4.48 -12.88 18.13
C LEU A 104 -5.93 -12.66 18.47
N VAL A 105 -6.82 -13.17 17.61
CA VAL A 105 -8.27 -13.06 17.79
C VAL A 105 -8.80 -14.31 18.47
N ASP A 106 -9.62 -14.13 19.51
CA ASP A 106 -10.29 -15.22 20.22
C ASP A 106 -11.54 -15.66 19.44
N ASN A 107 -11.33 -16.37 18.33
CA ASN A 107 -12.42 -16.89 17.51
C ASN A 107 -11.98 -18.15 16.73
N ASP A 108 -12.37 -19.33 17.23
CA ASP A 108 -12.02 -20.63 16.64
C ASP A 108 -12.60 -20.85 15.23
N LYS A 109 -13.60 -20.08 14.84
CA LYS A 109 -14.23 -20.18 13.51
C LYS A 109 -13.54 -19.32 12.47
N MET A 110 -12.65 -18.42 12.88
CA MET A 110 -11.91 -17.54 12.00
C MET A 110 -10.53 -18.14 11.74
N VAL A 111 -10.36 -18.72 10.56
CA VAL A 111 -9.07 -19.23 10.08
C VAL A 111 -8.54 -18.21 9.05
N ASN A 112 -7.81 -17.21 9.51
CA ASN A 112 -7.21 -16.18 8.66
C ASN A 112 -5.91 -15.68 9.28
N ALA A 113 -4.90 -15.48 8.45
CA ALA A 113 -3.61 -14.95 8.83
C ALA A 113 -3.14 -13.88 7.82
#